data_426db55daf4f4e43aed29d7208c4a2bd
#
_entry.id   426db55daf4f4e43aed29d7208c4a2bd
#
_cell.length_a   1.000
_cell.length_b   1.000
_cell.length_c   1.000
_cell.angle_alpha   90.00
_cell.angle_beta   90.00
_cell.angle_gamma   90.00
#
_symmetry.space_group_name_H-M   'P 1'
#
loop_
_entity.id
_entity.type
_entity.pdbx_description
1 polymer ?
#
loop_
_entity_poly.entity_id
_entity_poly.type
_entity_poly.pdbx_seq_one_letter_code
_entity_poly.pdbx_strand_id
1 'polypeptide(L)'
;RACVRLTELSRGKNELKSSLMMALESRLVEVEDLGRQVLVHNKKVPVEEMCACIDLVDLPTLHRVASRVLHAGPSTVVAQGPLDGLEDVRKVLATRGLGGR
;
A
#
# COMPACT_ATOMS: atom_id res chain seq x y z
N ARG A 1 -10.94 2.01 -15.84
CA ARG A 1 -9.81 1.16 -15.40
C ARG A 1 -8.60 2.06 -15.19
N ALA A 2 -8.25 2.35 -13.95
CA ALA A 2 -6.99 3.00 -13.64
C ALA A 2 -5.87 1.98 -13.96
N CYS A 3 -5.21 2.14 -15.09
CA CYS A 3 -4.10 1.29 -15.49
C CYS A 3 -2.83 1.97 -14.98
N VAL A 4 -2.17 1.39 -13.98
CA VAL A 4 -0.88 1.86 -13.49
C VAL A 4 0.16 1.68 -14.59
N ARG A 5 0.90 2.74 -14.90
CA ARG A 5 1.96 2.71 -15.91
C ARG A 5 3.29 2.24 -15.30
N LEU A 6 4.17 1.72 -16.14
CA LEU A 6 5.53 1.31 -15.71
C LEU A 6 6.30 2.44 -15.03
N THR A 7 6.13 3.67 -15.51
CA THR A 7 6.76 4.86 -14.92
C THR A 7 6.24 5.15 -13.51
N GLU A 8 4.95 4.94 -13.26
CA GLU A 8 4.34 5.13 -11.94
C GLU A 8 4.79 4.04 -10.96
N LEU A 9 4.87 2.79 -11.43
CA LEU A 9 5.43 1.70 -10.64
C LEU A 9 6.89 1.96 -10.27
N SER A 10 7.72 2.39 -11.21
CA SER A 10 9.13 2.73 -10.96
C SER A 10 9.28 3.86 -9.94
N ARG A 11 8.48 4.91 -10.05
CA ARG A 11 8.46 6.02 -9.08
C ARG A 11 8.05 5.55 -7.70
N GLY A 12 6.98 4.76 -7.59
CA GLY A 12 6.52 4.20 -6.32
C GLY A 12 7.56 3.31 -5.66
N LYS A 13 8.28 2.48 -6.41
CA LYS A 13 9.39 1.68 -5.89
C LYS A 13 10.50 2.56 -5.32
N ASN A 14 10.92 3.59 -6.05
CA ASN A 14 11.98 4.49 -5.62
C ASN A 14 11.56 5.28 -4.38
N GLU A 15 10.32 5.75 -4.33
CA GLU A 15 9.75 6.43 -3.16
C GLU A 15 9.77 5.52 -1.94
N LEU A 16 9.30 4.28 -2.07
CA LEU A 16 9.27 3.32 -0.98
C LEU A 16 10.67 2.99 -0.47
N LYS A 17 11.64 2.74 -1.36
CA LYS A 17 13.05 2.49 -0.99
C LYS A 17 13.67 3.69 -0.29
N SER A 18 13.47 4.89 -0.80
CA SER A 18 13.96 6.13 -0.19
C SER A 18 13.37 6.35 1.20
N SER A 19 12.07 6.17 1.36
CA SER A 19 11.39 6.30 2.65
C SER A 19 11.89 5.29 3.66
N LEU A 20 12.12 4.04 3.24
CA LEU A 20 12.68 2.99 4.07
C LEU A 20 14.08 3.34 4.57
N MET A 21 14.96 3.81 3.67
CA MET A 21 16.33 4.21 4.02
C MET A 21 16.34 5.40 4.98
N MET A 22 15.53 6.43 4.72
CA MET A 22 15.43 7.60 5.60
C MET A 22 14.86 7.25 6.98
N ALA A 23 13.88 6.36 7.04
CA ALA A 23 13.31 5.93 8.32
C ALA A 23 14.34 5.22 9.20
N LEU A 24 15.22 4.41 8.61
CA LEU A 24 16.25 3.66 9.32
C LEU A 24 17.46 4.51 9.76
N GLU A 25 17.55 5.76 9.34
CA GLU A 25 18.53 6.72 9.89
C GLU A 25 18.20 7.10 11.34
N SER A 26 16.94 7.02 11.74
CA SER A 26 16.53 7.21 13.13
C SER A 26 16.78 5.93 13.94
N ARG A 27 17.63 6.02 14.95
CA ARG A 27 17.93 4.89 15.86
C ARG A 27 16.68 4.34 16.54
N LEU A 28 15.72 5.20 16.88
CA LEU A 28 14.46 4.79 17.48
C LEU A 28 13.66 3.90 16.53
N VAL A 29 13.51 4.35 15.28
CA VAL A 29 12.80 3.59 14.25
C VAL A 29 13.52 2.29 13.92
N GLU A 30 14.85 2.30 13.89
CA GLU A 30 15.66 1.10 13.66
C GLU A 30 15.46 0.06 14.76
N VAL A 31 15.42 0.47 16.03
CA VAL A 31 15.16 -0.44 17.17
C VAL A 31 13.74 -1.01 17.13
N GLU A 32 12.75 -0.19 16.84
CA GLU A 32 11.36 -0.64 16.70
C GLU A 32 11.20 -1.62 15.54
N ASP A 33 11.81 -1.33 14.40
CA ASP A 33 11.78 -2.20 13.23
C ASP A 33 12.48 -3.53 13.50
N LEU A 34 13.65 -3.50 14.14
CA LEU A 34 14.37 -4.70 14.55
C LEU A 34 13.52 -5.58 15.48
N GLY A 35 12.90 -4.98 16.50
CA GLY A 35 12.01 -5.70 17.43
C GLY A 35 10.85 -6.36 16.68
N ARG A 36 10.20 -5.62 15.78
CA ARG A 36 9.10 -6.14 14.96
C ARG A 36 9.55 -7.27 14.04
N GLN A 37 10.69 -7.13 13.36
CA GLN A 37 11.24 -8.15 12.47
C GLN A 37 11.57 -9.44 13.21
N VAL A 38 12.18 -9.35 14.40
CA VAL A 38 12.49 -10.52 15.23
C VAL A 38 11.20 -11.21 15.68
N LEU A 39 10.20 -10.46 16.12
CA LEU A 39 8.92 -11.03 16.57
C LEU A 39 8.13 -11.72 15.45
N VAL A 40 8.15 -11.16 14.24
CA VAL A 40 7.36 -11.66 13.11
C VAL A 40 8.12 -12.70 12.29
N HIS A 41 9.39 -12.45 12.02
CA HIS A 41 10.20 -13.25 11.11
C HIS A 41 11.27 -14.09 11.81
N ASN A 42 11.44 -13.90 13.13
CA ASN A 42 12.52 -14.52 13.94
C ASN A 42 13.93 -14.27 13.39
N LYS A 43 14.10 -13.21 12.61
CA LYS A 43 15.38 -12.78 12.03
C LYS A 43 15.35 -11.30 11.69
N LYS A 44 16.55 -10.67 11.61
CA LYS A 44 16.71 -9.36 10.99
C LYS A 44 16.81 -9.54 9.48
N VAL A 45 16.02 -8.80 8.73
CA VAL A 45 16.11 -8.70 7.26
C VAL A 45 16.94 -7.47 6.91
N PRO A 46 18.09 -7.63 6.21
CA PRO A 46 18.89 -6.49 5.76
C PRO A 46 18.11 -5.57 4.82
N VAL A 47 18.43 -4.26 4.84
CA VAL A 47 17.78 -3.26 3.98
C VAL A 47 17.97 -3.60 2.49
N GLU A 48 19.12 -4.12 2.16
CA GLU A 48 19.45 -4.54 0.78
C GLU A 48 18.53 -5.65 0.29
N GLU A 49 18.20 -6.61 1.15
CA GLU A 49 17.26 -7.69 0.85
C GLU A 49 15.84 -7.14 0.67
N MET A 50 15.42 -6.21 1.52
CA MET A 50 14.12 -5.54 1.37
C MET A 50 14.04 -4.74 0.07
N CYS A 51 15.07 -3.99 -0.27
CA CYS A 51 15.15 -3.25 -1.54
C CYS A 51 15.11 -4.17 -2.75
N ALA A 52 15.82 -5.31 -2.70
CA ALA A 52 15.78 -6.31 -3.76
C ALA A 52 14.37 -6.90 -3.94
N CYS A 53 13.67 -7.18 -2.85
CA CYS A 53 12.26 -7.62 -2.91
C CYS A 53 11.34 -6.56 -3.55
N ILE A 54 11.54 -5.27 -3.23
CA ILE A 54 10.80 -4.17 -3.86
C ILE A 54 11.06 -4.13 -5.37
N ASP A 55 12.31 -4.34 -5.77
CA ASP A 55 12.69 -4.33 -7.19
C ASP A 55 12.09 -5.49 -8.00
N LEU A 56 11.79 -6.61 -7.36
CA LEU A 56 11.12 -7.76 -8.01
C LEU A 56 9.63 -7.54 -8.29
N VAL A 57 9.00 -6.54 -7.69
CA VAL A 57 7.57 -6.25 -7.94
C VAL A 57 7.36 -5.79 -9.38
N ASP A 58 6.52 -6.48 -10.11
CA ASP A 58 6.14 -6.15 -11.48
C ASP A 58 4.67 -5.66 -11.58
N LEU A 59 4.29 -5.14 -12.74
CA LEU A 59 2.92 -4.67 -12.98
C LEU A 59 1.86 -5.77 -12.80
N PRO A 60 2.04 -7.01 -13.30
CA PRO A 60 1.09 -8.08 -13.09
C PRO A 60 0.87 -8.39 -11.61
N THR A 61 1.92 -8.44 -10.82
CA THR A 61 1.84 -8.65 -9.37
C THR A 61 1.10 -7.51 -8.68
N LEU A 62 1.42 -6.26 -9.03
CA LEU A 62 0.73 -5.09 -8.50
C LEU A 62 -0.77 -5.13 -8.82
N HIS A 63 -1.14 -5.42 -10.07
CA HIS A 63 -2.54 -5.51 -10.48
C HIS A 63 -3.28 -6.64 -9.76
N ARG A 64 -2.66 -7.79 -9.60
CA ARG A 64 -3.24 -8.93 -8.88
C ARG A 64 -3.53 -8.58 -7.41
N VAL A 65 -2.57 -7.96 -6.73
CA VAL A 65 -2.73 -7.56 -5.33
C VAL A 65 -3.76 -6.45 -5.19
N ALA A 66 -3.70 -5.42 -6.03
CA ALA A 66 -4.67 -4.34 -6.05
C ALA A 66 -6.10 -4.85 -6.28
N SER A 67 -6.30 -5.75 -7.25
CA SER A 67 -7.60 -6.37 -7.49
C SER A 67 -8.10 -7.14 -6.27
N ARG A 68 -7.23 -7.92 -5.62
CA ARG A 68 -7.60 -8.65 -4.43
C ARG A 68 -8.00 -7.74 -3.27
N VAL A 69 -7.27 -6.65 -3.05
CA VAL A 69 -7.55 -5.70 -1.95
C VAL A 69 -8.79 -4.87 -2.23
N LEU A 70 -8.92 -4.32 -3.45
CA LEU A 70 -10.00 -3.41 -3.81
C LEU A 70 -11.35 -4.11 -4.04
N HIS A 71 -11.34 -5.41 -4.37
CA HIS A 71 -12.54 -6.18 -4.66
C HIS A 71 -12.82 -7.27 -3.61
N ALA A 72 -12.12 -7.26 -2.47
CA ALA A 72 -12.25 -8.28 -1.43
C ALA A 72 -13.60 -8.26 -0.69
N GLY A 73 -14.36 -7.18 -0.80
CA GLY A 73 -15.66 -7.06 -0.13
C GLY A 73 -16.23 -5.64 -0.18
N PRO A 74 -17.37 -5.43 0.48
CA PRO A 74 -18.00 -4.12 0.53
C PRO A 74 -17.12 -3.13 1.30
N SER A 75 -16.93 -1.94 0.74
CA SER A 75 -16.19 -0.87 1.37
C SER A 75 -16.95 -0.30 2.56
N THR A 76 -16.26 -0.08 3.68
CA THR A 76 -16.79 0.69 4.81
C THR A 76 -16.43 2.15 4.62
N VAL A 77 -17.45 3.02 4.64
CA VAL A 77 -17.26 4.46 4.51
C VAL A 77 -17.78 5.14 5.76
N VAL A 78 -16.96 5.99 6.35
CA VAL A 78 -17.33 6.87 7.47
C VAL A 78 -17.12 8.31 7.03
N ALA A 79 -18.16 9.12 7.15
CA ALA A 79 -18.10 10.55 6.85
C ALA A 79 -18.60 11.34 8.05
N GLN A 80 -17.85 12.38 8.45
CA GLN A 80 -18.19 13.28 9.55
C GLN A 80 -18.11 14.73 9.08
N GLY A 81 -19.16 15.50 9.36
CA GLY A 81 -19.23 16.93 8.99
C GLY A 81 -20.62 17.32 8.51
N PRO A 82 -20.80 18.51 7.93
CA PRO A 82 -22.05 18.88 7.25
C PRO A 82 -22.20 18.04 5.98
N LEU A 83 -23.10 17.07 6.04
CA LEU A 83 -23.30 16.07 4.97
C LEU A 83 -24.46 16.44 4.05
N ASP A 84 -25.04 17.63 4.22
CA ASP A 84 -26.13 18.11 3.39
C ASP A 84 -25.66 18.26 1.94
N GLY A 85 -26.29 17.50 1.02
CA GLY A 85 -25.91 17.47 -0.40
C GLY A 85 -24.79 16.48 -0.76
N LEU A 86 -24.30 15.65 0.19
CA LEU A 86 -23.38 14.59 -0.13
C LEU A 86 -24.11 13.48 -0.89
N GLU A 87 -23.66 13.20 -2.10
CA GLU A 87 -24.17 12.07 -2.88
C GLU A 87 -23.88 10.75 -2.15
N ASP A 88 -24.77 9.77 -2.29
CA ASP A 88 -24.58 8.45 -1.66
C ASP A 88 -23.23 7.83 -2.13
N VAL A 89 -22.24 7.89 -1.27
CA VAL A 89 -20.86 7.46 -1.54
C VAL A 89 -20.81 6.00 -1.98
N ARG A 90 -21.75 5.15 -1.50
CA ARG A 90 -21.85 3.75 -1.92
C ARG A 90 -22.19 3.63 -3.41
N LYS A 91 -23.10 4.49 -3.91
CA LYS A 91 -23.43 4.53 -5.33
C LYS A 91 -22.25 4.99 -6.18
N VAL A 92 -21.54 6.02 -5.71
CA VAL A 92 -20.33 6.52 -6.39
C VAL A 92 -19.23 5.47 -6.46
N LEU A 93 -18.98 4.76 -5.36
CA LEU A 93 -17.99 3.68 -5.31
C LEU A 93 -18.39 2.50 -6.21
N ALA A 94 -19.65 2.11 -6.20
CA ALA A 94 -20.17 1.04 -7.07
C ALA A 94 -20.02 1.40 -8.57
N THR A 95 -20.30 2.64 -8.94
CA THR A 95 -20.15 3.12 -10.32
C THR A 95 -18.69 3.11 -10.79
N ARG A 96 -17.74 3.28 -9.85
CA ARG A 96 -16.29 3.23 -10.13
C ARG A 96 -15.68 1.83 -10.00
N GLY A 97 -16.49 0.81 -9.71
CA GLY A 97 -16.04 -0.58 -9.57
C GLY A 97 -15.22 -0.85 -8.31
N LEU A 98 -15.33 0.03 -7.30
CA LEU A 98 -14.65 -0.09 -6.01
C LEU A 98 -15.56 -0.64 -4.90
N GLY A 99 -16.82 -0.94 -5.22
CA GLY A 99 -17.75 -1.62 -4.33
C GLY A 99 -17.84 -3.09 -4.71
N GLY A 100 -17.42 -3.99 -3.84
CA GLY A 100 -17.75 -5.40 -3.97
C GLY A 100 -19.26 -5.59 -4.02
N ARG A 101 -19.72 -6.53 -4.83
CA ARG A 101 -21.13 -6.96 -4.89
C ARG A 101 -21.60 -7.50 -3.55
#